data_c64bfd40a66a443ab61a3119c6ac4ffc
#
_entry.id   c64bfd40a66a443ab61a3119c6ac4ffc
#
_cell.length_a   1.000
_cell.length_b   1.000
_cell.length_c   1.000
_cell.angle_alpha   90.00
_cell.angle_beta   90.00
_cell.angle_gamma   90.00
#
_symmetry.space_group_name_H-M   'P 1'
#
loop_
_entity.id
_entity.type
_entity.pdbx_description
1 polymer ?
#
loop_
_entity_poly.entity_id
_entity_poly.type
_entity_poly.pdbx_seq_one_letter_code
_entity_poly.pdbx_strand_id
1 'polypeptide(L)'
;MHTKTKGYLLGAIASATYGMSPLFTLPLYRDGMGPDSVLLFRYLFAILIVGVLLLARGHNLKVERRQLLPLAIMGLLMALSSLCLFESFNHMAAGLACTILFVYPIMVAALMALFFKERIPWQTALCILLALCGIGLLYDSSDGSQISLSGSLLALGSALAYAIYIVGVNRPLFKELPTLKLTFYVLLFGAVLFLFRLDFGTAIQTPEHGYHWLNLVALALFPTAISFFCTTAAIQHIGSTPTAILGALEPLTALFFGWALFHERLTLREWSGVVIILLSVTLVIAGRELPTLLMRLRKMFPSIRQTDKKS
;
A
#
# COMPACT_ATOMS: atom_id res chain seq x y z
N MET A 1 -21.18 -10.53 14.24
CA MET A 1 -19.86 -10.84 13.67
C MET A 1 -18.80 -10.34 14.64
N HIS A 2 -17.87 -11.19 15.12
CA HIS A 2 -16.83 -10.77 16.07
C HIS A 2 -16.04 -9.59 15.48
N THR A 3 -15.72 -8.58 16.28
CA THR A 3 -15.02 -7.35 15.87
C THR A 3 -13.71 -7.65 15.13
N LYS A 4 -13.01 -8.71 15.53
CA LYS A 4 -11.79 -9.17 14.86
C LYS A 4 -12.03 -9.71 13.45
N THR A 5 -13.06 -10.55 13.27
CA THR A 5 -13.42 -11.10 11.94
C THR A 5 -13.76 -9.98 10.96
N LYS A 6 -14.46 -8.94 11.43
CA LYS A 6 -14.73 -7.73 10.63
C LYS A 6 -13.44 -7.03 10.20
N GLY A 7 -12.48 -6.89 11.12
CA GLY A 7 -11.18 -6.27 10.82
C GLY A 7 -10.37 -7.05 9.76
N TYR A 8 -10.32 -8.38 9.87
CA TYR A 8 -9.65 -9.23 8.87
C TYR A 8 -10.32 -9.14 7.49
N LEU A 9 -11.66 -9.16 7.44
CA LEU A 9 -12.40 -9.01 6.19
C LEU A 9 -12.13 -7.65 5.53
N LEU A 10 -12.19 -6.57 6.33
CA LEU A 10 -11.91 -5.22 5.85
C LEU A 10 -10.47 -5.09 5.33
N GLY A 11 -9.48 -5.66 6.04
CA GLY A 11 -8.09 -5.66 5.59
C GLY A 11 -7.90 -6.42 4.27
N ALA A 12 -8.55 -7.57 4.11
CA ALA A 12 -8.51 -8.34 2.86
C ALA A 12 -9.16 -7.58 1.69
N ILE A 13 -10.34 -6.98 1.92
CA ILE A 13 -11.01 -6.13 0.91
C ILE A 13 -10.11 -4.93 0.53
N ALA A 14 -9.52 -4.26 1.52
CA ALA A 14 -8.64 -3.13 1.30
C ALA A 14 -7.48 -3.48 0.35
N SER A 15 -6.78 -4.56 0.67
CA SER A 15 -5.59 -4.99 -0.08
C SER A 15 -5.96 -5.51 -1.48
N ALA A 16 -7.01 -6.33 -1.59
CA ALA A 16 -7.48 -6.81 -2.88
C ALA A 16 -7.95 -5.65 -3.79
N THR A 17 -8.69 -4.67 -3.23
CA THR A 17 -9.14 -3.51 -4.02
C THR A 17 -7.98 -2.59 -4.43
N TYR A 18 -6.95 -2.45 -3.60
CA TYR A 18 -5.77 -1.67 -3.98
C TYR A 18 -4.97 -2.36 -5.11
N GLY A 19 -4.82 -3.67 -5.03
CA GLY A 19 -4.20 -4.49 -6.08
C GLY A 19 -4.92 -4.47 -7.43
N MET A 20 -6.16 -3.96 -7.49
CA MET A 20 -6.87 -3.72 -8.75
C MET A 20 -6.39 -2.46 -9.50
N SER A 21 -5.46 -1.67 -8.94
CA SER A 21 -4.98 -0.43 -9.60
C SER A 21 -4.54 -0.65 -11.05
N PRO A 22 -3.72 -1.66 -11.38
CA PRO A 22 -3.32 -1.92 -12.77
C PRO A 22 -4.49 -2.21 -13.71
N LEU A 23 -5.54 -2.88 -13.21
CA LEU A 23 -6.74 -3.22 -13.99
C LEU A 23 -7.36 -1.98 -14.66
N PHE A 24 -7.43 -0.88 -13.94
CA PHE A 24 -8.05 0.36 -14.42
C PHE A 24 -7.04 1.32 -15.05
N THR A 25 -5.75 1.22 -14.70
CA THR A 25 -4.71 2.13 -15.17
C THR A 25 -4.14 1.71 -16.53
N LEU A 26 -3.84 0.41 -16.74
CA LEU A 26 -3.18 -0.03 -17.95
C LEU A 26 -3.98 0.22 -19.24
N PRO A 27 -5.33 0.10 -19.27
CA PRO A 27 -6.10 0.50 -20.44
C PRO A 27 -5.93 1.97 -20.79
N LEU A 28 -5.88 2.88 -19.80
CA LEU A 28 -5.68 4.30 -20.00
C LEU A 28 -4.29 4.61 -20.59
N TYR A 29 -3.27 3.89 -20.12
CA TYR A 29 -1.89 4.03 -20.64
C TYR A 29 -1.75 3.55 -22.08
N ARG A 30 -2.45 2.46 -22.45
CA ARG A 30 -2.48 1.96 -23.83
C ARG A 30 -3.05 2.98 -24.82
N ASP A 31 -3.96 3.82 -24.34
CA ASP A 31 -4.59 4.89 -25.14
C ASP A 31 -3.87 6.23 -24.99
N GLY A 32 -2.65 6.23 -24.44
CA GLY A 32 -1.75 7.38 -24.41
C GLY A 32 -1.96 8.35 -23.25
N MET A 33 -2.82 8.03 -22.26
CA MET A 33 -2.92 8.86 -21.04
C MET A 33 -1.68 8.67 -20.16
N GLY A 34 -1.02 9.76 -19.83
CA GLY A 34 0.13 9.74 -18.93
C GLY A 34 -0.24 9.59 -17.45
N PRO A 35 0.71 9.14 -16.61
CA PRO A 35 0.52 8.93 -15.17
C PRO A 35 -0.02 10.13 -14.44
N ASP A 36 0.47 11.34 -14.75
CA ASP A 36 0.08 12.58 -14.07
C ASP A 36 -1.41 12.89 -14.25
N SER A 37 -1.93 12.77 -15.49
CA SER A 37 -3.34 13.00 -15.80
C SER A 37 -4.24 11.95 -15.14
N VAL A 38 -3.85 10.67 -15.22
CA VAL A 38 -4.59 9.55 -14.59
C VAL A 38 -4.65 9.75 -13.07
N LEU A 39 -3.54 10.11 -12.43
CA LEU A 39 -3.47 10.33 -10.99
C LEU A 39 -4.24 11.59 -10.56
N LEU A 40 -4.19 12.67 -11.35
CA LEU A 40 -5.00 13.85 -11.07
C LEU A 40 -6.48 13.50 -11.02
N PHE A 41 -7.03 12.87 -12.07
CA PHE A 41 -8.44 12.46 -12.09
C PHE A 41 -8.78 11.47 -10.97
N ARG A 42 -7.92 10.50 -10.71
CA ARG A 42 -8.05 9.55 -9.57
C ARG A 42 -8.22 10.30 -8.25
N TYR A 43 -7.36 11.29 -7.97
CA TYR A 43 -7.40 12.05 -6.73
C TYR A 43 -8.63 12.96 -6.69
N LEU A 44 -8.98 13.65 -7.77
CA LEU A 44 -10.16 14.52 -7.81
C LEU A 44 -11.46 13.74 -7.56
N PHE A 45 -11.67 12.61 -8.23
CA PHE A 45 -12.85 11.79 -8.00
C PHE A 45 -12.86 11.19 -6.59
N ALA A 46 -11.70 10.77 -6.07
CA ALA A 46 -11.61 10.26 -4.71
C ALA A 46 -11.90 11.36 -3.66
N ILE A 47 -11.45 12.61 -3.89
CA ILE A 47 -11.80 13.77 -3.05
C ILE A 47 -13.31 13.99 -3.03
N LEU A 48 -13.98 13.91 -4.18
CA LEU A 48 -15.42 14.03 -4.27
C LEU A 48 -16.14 12.93 -3.49
N ILE A 49 -15.75 11.66 -3.71
CA ILE A 49 -16.34 10.49 -3.04
C ILE A 49 -16.15 10.58 -1.51
N VAL A 50 -14.91 10.79 -1.07
CA VAL A 50 -14.58 10.85 0.37
C VAL A 50 -15.18 12.10 1.01
N GLY A 51 -15.22 13.23 0.28
CA GLY A 51 -15.84 14.48 0.74
C GLY A 51 -17.34 14.33 0.97
N VAL A 52 -18.06 13.73 0.02
CA VAL A 52 -19.49 13.43 0.17
C VAL A 52 -19.72 12.49 1.37
N LEU A 53 -18.93 11.44 1.52
CA LEU A 53 -19.04 10.53 2.66
C LEU A 53 -18.73 11.21 3.99
N LEU A 54 -17.76 12.12 4.02
CA LEU A 54 -17.41 12.90 5.22
C LEU A 54 -18.57 13.78 5.66
N LEU A 55 -19.15 14.52 4.71
CA LEU A 55 -20.30 15.42 4.97
C LEU A 55 -21.55 14.62 5.35
N ALA A 56 -21.86 13.53 4.65
CA ALA A 56 -22.99 12.65 4.94
C ALA A 56 -22.93 12.03 6.35
N ARG A 57 -21.71 11.85 6.89
CA ARG A 57 -21.52 11.39 8.28
C ARG A 57 -21.50 12.51 9.31
N GLY A 58 -21.81 13.74 8.92
CA GLY A 58 -21.90 14.89 9.83
C GLY A 58 -20.54 15.40 10.34
N HIS A 59 -19.43 14.97 9.72
CA HIS A 59 -18.12 15.50 10.08
C HIS A 59 -17.88 16.87 9.41
N ASN A 60 -17.37 17.82 10.19
CA ASN A 60 -16.99 19.11 9.65
C ASN A 60 -15.59 19.03 8.96
N LEU A 61 -15.37 19.94 8.00
CA LEU A 61 -14.08 20.06 7.30
C LEU A 61 -13.04 20.89 8.07
N LYS A 62 -13.38 21.47 9.23
CA LYS A 62 -12.45 22.34 9.96
C LYS A 62 -11.26 21.55 10.49
N VAL A 63 -10.04 22.05 10.25
CA VAL A 63 -8.76 21.53 10.71
C VAL A 63 -8.01 22.62 11.43
N GLU A 64 -7.26 22.27 12.46
CA GLU A 64 -6.43 23.22 13.18
C GLU A 64 -5.23 23.65 12.33
N ARG A 65 -4.84 24.91 12.43
CA ARG A 65 -3.68 25.46 11.66
C ARG A 65 -2.41 24.65 11.87
N ARG A 66 -2.18 24.11 13.08
CA ARG A 66 -1.02 23.26 13.41
C ARG A 66 -1.00 21.91 12.65
N GLN A 67 -2.16 21.46 12.15
CA GLN A 67 -2.30 20.19 11.43
C GLN A 67 -2.13 20.36 9.92
N LEU A 68 -2.26 21.58 9.38
CA LEU A 68 -2.24 21.82 7.93
C LEU A 68 -0.91 21.43 7.28
N LEU A 69 0.22 21.91 7.83
CA LEU A 69 1.55 21.57 7.28
C LEU A 69 1.86 20.07 7.38
N PRO A 70 1.67 19.39 8.53
CA PRO A 70 1.80 17.93 8.59
C PRO A 70 0.90 17.18 7.61
N LEU A 71 -0.36 17.60 7.43
CA LEU A 71 -1.29 17.00 6.46
C LEU A 71 -0.80 17.22 5.02
N ALA A 72 -0.28 18.40 4.70
CA ALA A 72 0.30 18.67 3.38
C ALA A 72 1.51 17.77 3.10
N ILE A 73 2.40 17.60 4.08
CA ILE A 73 3.55 16.68 3.95
C ILE A 73 3.07 15.25 3.72
N MET A 74 2.07 14.78 4.48
CA MET A 74 1.50 13.44 4.29
C MET A 74 0.84 13.29 2.92
N GLY A 75 0.13 14.32 2.45
CA GLY A 75 -0.47 14.33 1.12
C GLY A 75 0.57 14.26 0.00
N LEU A 76 1.63 15.06 0.10
CA LEU A 76 2.73 15.04 -0.87
C LEU A 76 3.48 13.69 -0.88
N LEU A 77 3.74 13.09 0.28
CA LEU A 77 4.37 11.76 0.38
C LEU A 77 3.52 10.68 -0.28
N MET A 78 2.21 10.71 -0.04
CA MET A 78 1.28 9.75 -0.64
C MET A 78 1.17 9.96 -2.16
N ALA A 79 1.15 11.21 -2.62
CA ALA A 79 1.13 11.53 -4.05
C ALA A 79 2.44 11.13 -4.73
N LEU A 80 3.60 11.37 -4.10
CA LEU A 80 4.90 10.95 -4.59
C LEU A 80 4.99 9.41 -4.69
N SER A 81 4.51 8.70 -3.67
CA SER A 81 4.42 7.24 -3.72
C SER A 81 3.55 6.77 -4.90
N SER A 82 2.35 7.35 -5.06
CA SER A 82 1.47 7.02 -6.17
C SER A 82 2.11 7.31 -7.53
N LEU A 83 2.77 8.47 -7.67
CA LEU A 83 3.46 8.86 -8.90
C LEU A 83 4.56 7.86 -9.25
N CYS A 84 5.44 7.55 -8.31
CA CYS A 84 6.55 6.61 -8.53
C CYS A 84 6.03 5.22 -8.92
N LEU A 85 4.97 4.73 -8.27
CA LEU A 85 4.37 3.44 -8.62
C LEU A 85 3.76 3.46 -10.02
N PHE A 86 2.95 4.47 -10.34
CA PHE A 86 2.26 4.57 -11.62
C PHE A 86 3.24 4.81 -12.78
N GLU A 87 4.31 5.56 -12.55
CA GLU A 87 5.39 5.72 -13.52
C GLU A 87 6.15 4.40 -13.73
N SER A 88 6.33 3.58 -12.70
CA SER A 88 6.99 2.28 -12.84
C SER A 88 6.24 1.32 -13.78
N PHE A 89 4.91 1.47 -13.94
CA PHE A 89 4.13 0.66 -14.88
C PHE A 89 4.46 0.92 -16.35
N ASN A 90 5.10 2.06 -16.66
CA ASN A 90 5.64 2.35 -17.99
C ASN A 90 6.96 1.60 -18.27
N HIS A 91 7.60 1.07 -17.23
CA HIS A 91 8.95 0.48 -17.34
C HIS A 91 8.99 -1.01 -17.02
N MET A 92 7.93 -1.58 -16.44
CA MET A 92 7.86 -2.99 -16.07
C MET A 92 6.42 -3.47 -15.94
N ALA A 93 6.21 -4.79 -15.88
CA ALA A 93 4.92 -5.39 -15.59
C ALA A 93 4.35 -4.86 -14.25
N ALA A 94 3.09 -4.44 -14.27
CA ALA A 94 2.48 -3.80 -13.11
C ALA A 94 2.39 -4.72 -11.88
N GLY A 95 2.20 -6.03 -12.09
CA GLY A 95 2.23 -7.03 -11.02
C GLY A 95 3.59 -7.10 -10.32
N LEU A 96 4.70 -7.00 -11.07
CA LEU A 96 6.05 -6.97 -10.51
C LEU A 96 6.32 -5.66 -9.76
N ALA A 97 5.88 -4.53 -10.30
CA ALA A 97 5.99 -3.23 -9.62
C ALA A 97 5.25 -3.23 -8.27
N CYS A 98 4.04 -3.77 -8.22
CA CYS A 98 3.28 -3.94 -6.97
C CYS A 98 3.96 -4.91 -5.99
N THR A 99 4.65 -5.95 -6.50
CA THR A 99 5.43 -6.86 -5.65
C THR A 99 6.61 -6.15 -5.01
N ILE A 100 7.34 -5.32 -5.76
CA ILE A 100 8.45 -4.50 -5.23
C ILE A 100 7.91 -3.47 -4.23
N LEU A 101 6.79 -2.80 -4.54
CA LEU A 101 6.14 -1.90 -3.59
C LEU A 101 5.87 -2.59 -2.26
N PHE A 102 5.45 -3.86 -2.25
CA PHE A 102 5.14 -4.61 -1.03
C PHE A 102 6.36 -4.83 -0.10
N VAL A 103 7.54 -4.36 -0.45
CA VAL A 103 8.70 -4.28 0.47
C VAL A 103 8.53 -3.15 1.51
N TYR A 104 7.55 -2.24 1.35
CA TYR A 104 7.34 -1.12 2.28
C TYR A 104 7.23 -1.52 3.77
N PRO A 105 6.66 -2.68 4.20
CA PRO A 105 6.64 -3.04 5.61
C PRO A 105 8.04 -3.27 6.20
N ILE A 106 8.97 -3.75 5.37
CA ILE A 106 10.38 -3.89 5.76
C ILE A 106 11.01 -2.50 5.95
N MET A 107 10.73 -1.58 5.03
CA MET A 107 11.19 -0.19 5.13
C MET A 107 10.61 0.51 6.36
N VAL A 108 9.33 0.27 6.68
CA VAL A 108 8.71 0.76 7.93
C VAL A 108 9.47 0.23 9.15
N ALA A 109 9.82 -1.06 9.17
CA ALA A 109 10.59 -1.64 10.27
C ALA A 109 11.98 -1.00 10.41
N ALA A 110 12.65 -0.75 9.28
CA ALA A 110 13.96 -0.08 9.25
C ALA A 110 13.86 1.39 9.74
N LEU A 111 12.85 2.13 9.29
CA LEU A 111 12.61 3.51 9.74
C LEU A 111 12.31 3.58 11.24
N MET A 112 11.51 2.63 11.77
CA MET A 112 11.22 2.56 13.20
C MET A 112 12.48 2.27 14.02
N ALA A 113 13.36 1.41 13.53
CA ALA A 113 14.63 1.16 14.19
C ALA A 113 15.57 2.37 14.15
N LEU A 114 15.68 3.04 13.00
CA LEU A 114 16.60 4.16 12.81
C LEU A 114 16.19 5.41 13.61
N PHE A 115 14.90 5.78 13.53
CA PHE A 115 14.40 7.03 14.12
C PHE A 115 13.87 6.88 15.55
N PHE A 116 13.41 5.67 15.91
CA PHE A 116 12.82 5.41 17.23
C PHE A 116 13.65 4.44 18.08
N LYS A 117 14.87 4.08 17.59
CA LYS A 117 15.81 3.20 18.29
C LYS A 117 15.19 1.83 18.67
N GLU A 118 14.18 1.39 17.91
CA GLU A 118 13.69 0.03 18.06
C GLU A 118 14.76 -0.95 17.60
N ARG A 119 15.00 -2.01 18.37
CA ARG A 119 15.97 -3.05 17.98
C ARG A 119 15.41 -3.86 16.82
N ILE A 120 16.19 -3.98 15.74
CA ILE A 120 15.86 -4.89 14.65
C ILE A 120 16.25 -6.31 15.08
N PRO A 121 15.29 -7.24 15.22
CA PRO A 121 15.62 -8.63 15.46
C PRO A 121 16.44 -9.19 14.28
N TRP A 122 17.34 -10.12 14.56
CA TRP A 122 18.17 -10.74 13.52
C TRP A 122 17.33 -11.42 12.41
N GLN A 123 16.14 -11.94 12.76
CA GLN A 123 15.18 -12.49 11.80
C GLN A 123 14.73 -11.42 10.79
N THR A 124 14.46 -10.20 11.24
CA THR A 124 14.10 -9.09 10.37
C THR A 124 15.25 -8.74 9.43
N ALA A 125 16.49 -8.72 9.90
CA ALA A 125 17.67 -8.48 9.06
C ALA A 125 17.81 -9.57 7.97
N LEU A 126 17.62 -10.84 8.33
CA LEU A 126 17.63 -11.95 7.37
C LEU A 126 16.52 -11.80 6.33
N CYS A 127 15.31 -11.43 6.73
CA CYS A 127 14.20 -11.21 5.80
C CYS A 127 14.46 -10.03 4.87
N ILE A 128 15.13 -8.97 5.33
CA ILE A 128 15.56 -7.86 4.47
C ILE A 128 16.51 -8.39 3.36
N LEU A 129 17.50 -9.19 3.73
CA LEU A 129 18.42 -9.78 2.76
C LEU A 129 17.69 -10.69 1.76
N LEU A 130 16.76 -11.53 2.24
CA LEU A 130 15.96 -12.39 1.36
C LEU A 130 15.09 -11.56 0.40
N ALA A 131 14.48 -10.47 0.87
CA ALA A 131 13.70 -9.58 0.00
C ALA A 131 14.56 -8.92 -1.08
N LEU A 132 15.78 -8.48 -0.72
CA LEU A 132 16.73 -7.93 -1.70
C LEU A 132 17.19 -8.99 -2.72
N CYS A 133 17.42 -10.23 -2.29
CA CYS A 133 17.69 -11.35 -3.20
C CYS A 133 16.50 -11.61 -4.13
N GLY A 134 15.28 -11.58 -3.63
CA GLY A 134 14.05 -11.71 -4.42
C GLY A 134 13.94 -10.62 -5.48
N ILE A 135 14.21 -9.35 -5.12
CA ILE A 135 14.27 -8.24 -6.09
C ILE A 135 15.35 -8.47 -7.14
N GLY A 136 16.54 -8.94 -6.73
CA GLY A 136 17.62 -9.30 -7.66
C GLY A 136 17.22 -10.38 -8.65
N LEU A 137 16.42 -11.37 -8.25
CA LEU A 137 15.88 -12.38 -9.15
C LEU A 137 14.88 -11.80 -10.17
N LEU A 138 14.16 -10.76 -9.81
CA LEU A 138 13.27 -10.08 -10.75
C LEU A 138 14.04 -9.28 -11.80
N TYR A 139 15.26 -8.81 -11.49
CA TYR A 139 16.00 -7.87 -12.33
C TYR A 139 16.57 -8.44 -13.63
N ASP A 140 16.82 -9.75 -13.71
CA ASP A 140 17.51 -10.36 -14.86
C ASP A 140 16.61 -11.42 -15.54
N SER A 141 15.71 -11.00 -16.40
CA SER A 141 14.95 -11.90 -17.26
C SER A 141 15.61 -12.02 -18.62
N SER A 142 16.05 -13.24 -18.96
CA SER A 142 16.73 -13.59 -20.19
C SER A 142 15.88 -13.50 -21.47
N ASP A 143 14.59 -13.20 -21.35
CA ASP A 143 13.61 -13.23 -22.46
C ASP A 143 13.22 -11.84 -23.00
N GLY A 144 14.07 -10.82 -22.84
CA GLY A 144 13.86 -9.50 -23.47
C GLY A 144 12.79 -8.61 -22.82
N SER A 145 12.03 -9.09 -21.85
CA SER A 145 11.23 -8.24 -20.96
C SER A 145 12.16 -7.70 -19.86
N GLN A 146 12.96 -6.70 -20.20
CA GLN A 146 13.87 -6.09 -19.23
C GLN A 146 13.05 -5.44 -18.13
N ILE A 147 13.16 -5.96 -16.91
CA ILE A 147 12.81 -5.17 -15.74
C ILE A 147 13.79 -4.01 -15.71
N SER A 148 13.29 -2.86 -16.08
CA SER A 148 14.09 -1.66 -16.14
C SER A 148 14.60 -1.30 -14.74
N LEU A 149 15.88 -1.00 -14.62
CA LEU A 149 16.44 -0.47 -13.38
C LEU A 149 15.66 0.76 -12.92
N SER A 150 15.26 1.62 -13.87
CA SER A 150 14.43 2.79 -13.59
C SER A 150 13.07 2.42 -12.99
N GLY A 151 12.38 1.42 -13.54
CA GLY A 151 11.12 0.92 -13.00
C GLY A 151 11.25 0.37 -11.58
N SER A 152 12.31 -0.42 -11.32
CA SER A 152 12.59 -0.97 -9.98
C SER A 152 12.92 0.12 -8.97
N LEU A 153 13.72 1.12 -9.35
CA LEU A 153 14.05 2.26 -8.48
C LEU A 153 12.81 3.12 -8.19
N LEU A 154 11.92 3.31 -9.17
CA LEU A 154 10.64 3.99 -8.99
C LEU A 154 9.75 3.21 -8.01
N ALA A 155 9.60 1.90 -8.18
CA ALA A 155 8.81 1.08 -7.27
C ALA A 155 9.37 1.07 -5.84
N LEU A 156 10.69 1.01 -5.67
CA LEU A 156 11.36 1.15 -4.36
C LEU A 156 11.19 2.56 -3.78
N GLY A 157 11.28 3.61 -4.60
CA GLY A 157 11.01 4.99 -4.20
C GLY A 157 9.56 5.16 -3.71
N SER A 158 8.61 4.55 -4.42
CA SER A 158 7.22 4.47 -4.00
C SER A 158 7.08 3.78 -2.64
N ALA A 159 7.73 2.62 -2.45
CA ALA A 159 7.71 1.88 -1.20
C ALA A 159 8.27 2.72 -0.03
N LEU A 160 9.36 3.44 -0.27
CA LEU A 160 9.98 4.32 0.75
C LEU A 160 9.07 5.48 1.11
N ALA A 161 8.52 6.20 0.13
CA ALA A 161 7.58 7.30 0.36
C ALA A 161 6.35 6.84 1.14
N TYR A 162 5.81 5.67 0.78
CA TYR A 162 4.69 5.06 1.47
C TYR A 162 5.04 4.63 2.90
N ALA A 163 6.23 4.06 3.12
CA ALA A 163 6.72 3.70 4.45
C ALA A 163 6.83 4.93 5.37
N ILE A 164 7.38 6.05 4.85
CA ILE A 164 7.47 7.31 5.59
C ILE A 164 6.06 7.85 5.90
N TYR A 165 5.13 7.78 4.95
CA TYR A 165 3.73 8.14 5.14
C TYR A 165 3.09 7.33 6.28
N ILE A 166 3.22 5.99 6.28
CA ILE A 166 2.67 5.11 7.32
C ILE A 166 3.22 5.45 8.70
N VAL A 167 4.53 5.66 8.80
CA VAL A 167 5.19 6.06 10.07
C VAL A 167 4.67 7.43 10.52
N GLY A 168 4.51 8.37 9.59
CA GLY A 168 3.99 9.71 9.85
C GLY A 168 2.55 9.69 10.38
N VAL A 169 1.65 8.99 9.69
CA VAL A 169 0.21 8.91 10.06
C VAL A 169 -0.01 8.27 11.45
N ASN A 170 0.88 7.39 11.89
CA ASN A 170 0.80 6.79 13.22
C ASN A 170 1.17 7.74 14.38
N ARG A 171 1.50 9.00 14.09
CA ARG A 171 1.82 9.99 15.13
C ARG A 171 0.60 10.44 15.91
N PRO A 172 0.77 10.82 17.20
CA PRO A 172 -0.33 11.28 18.06
C PRO A 172 -1.16 12.38 17.42
N LEU A 173 -0.53 13.30 16.69
CA LEU A 173 -1.18 14.43 16.02
C LEU A 173 -2.31 14.00 15.06
N PHE A 174 -2.17 12.84 14.40
CA PHE A 174 -3.14 12.33 13.44
C PHE A 174 -4.15 11.34 14.05
N LYS A 175 -3.85 10.77 15.23
CA LYS A 175 -4.75 9.83 15.92
C LYS A 175 -6.07 10.48 16.38
N GLU A 176 -6.06 11.78 16.60
CA GLU A 176 -7.24 12.55 16.99
C GLU A 176 -8.14 12.88 15.79
N LEU A 177 -7.62 12.78 14.57
CA LEU A 177 -8.40 13.06 13.37
C LEU A 177 -9.22 11.84 12.95
N PRO A 178 -10.52 12.03 12.63
CA PRO A 178 -11.31 10.99 11.98
C PRO A 178 -10.62 10.56 10.69
N THR A 179 -10.57 9.26 10.44
CA THR A 179 -9.89 8.69 9.28
C THR A 179 -10.33 9.28 7.94
N LEU A 180 -11.65 9.43 7.74
CA LEU A 180 -12.18 10.04 6.52
C LEU A 180 -11.65 11.45 6.31
N LYS A 181 -11.50 12.22 7.40
CA LYS A 181 -10.96 13.59 7.35
C LYS A 181 -9.47 13.58 6.99
N LEU A 182 -8.69 12.70 7.61
CA LEU A 182 -7.29 12.52 7.27
C LEU A 182 -7.12 12.14 5.79
N THR A 183 -7.88 11.14 5.32
CA THR A 183 -7.84 10.70 3.92
C THR A 183 -8.24 11.83 2.97
N PHE A 184 -9.28 12.59 3.28
CA PHE A 184 -9.71 13.73 2.47
C PHE A 184 -8.59 14.76 2.28
N TYR A 185 -7.93 15.18 3.36
CA TYR A 185 -6.85 16.17 3.29
C TYR A 185 -5.58 15.63 2.63
N VAL A 186 -5.24 14.36 2.86
CA VAL A 186 -4.12 13.69 2.18
C VAL A 186 -4.34 13.68 0.66
N LEU A 187 -5.55 13.35 0.20
CA LEU A 187 -5.90 13.39 -1.21
C LEU A 187 -5.88 14.84 -1.75
N LEU A 188 -6.45 15.79 -0.99
CA LEU A 188 -6.51 17.20 -1.39
C LEU A 188 -5.11 17.79 -1.59
N PHE A 189 -4.22 17.64 -0.62
CA PHE A 189 -2.85 18.13 -0.73
C PHE A 189 -2.03 17.33 -1.75
N GLY A 190 -2.29 16.03 -1.89
CA GLY A 190 -1.65 15.20 -2.91
C GLY A 190 -2.04 15.61 -4.33
N ALA A 191 -3.28 16.01 -4.57
CA ALA A 191 -3.74 16.51 -5.87
C ALA A 191 -2.97 17.74 -6.33
N VAL A 192 -2.50 18.58 -5.40
CA VAL A 192 -1.68 19.77 -5.70
C VAL A 192 -0.40 19.39 -6.44
N LEU A 193 0.23 18.26 -6.11
CA LEU A 193 1.44 17.79 -6.80
C LEU A 193 1.16 17.57 -8.29
N PHE A 194 0.07 16.89 -8.61
CA PHE A 194 -0.28 16.58 -10.01
C PHE A 194 -0.72 17.82 -10.77
N LEU A 195 -1.45 18.75 -10.13
CA LEU A 195 -1.78 20.04 -10.73
C LEU A 195 -0.51 20.83 -11.09
N PHE A 196 0.49 20.81 -10.22
CA PHE A 196 1.78 21.48 -10.45
C PHE A 196 2.54 20.85 -11.62
N ARG A 197 2.59 19.52 -11.69
CA ARG A 197 3.26 18.77 -12.75
C ARG A 197 2.58 18.91 -14.11
N LEU A 198 1.28 19.20 -14.12
CA LEU A 198 0.49 19.42 -15.32
C LEU A 198 0.32 20.93 -15.66
N ASP A 199 1.29 21.75 -15.23
CA ASP A 199 1.31 23.19 -15.47
C ASP A 199 -0.04 23.87 -15.18
N PHE A 200 -0.56 23.57 -13.97
CA PHE A 200 -1.88 24.05 -13.48
C PHE A 200 -3.06 23.74 -14.43
N GLY A 201 -2.96 22.64 -15.14
CA GLY A 201 -4.05 22.13 -15.97
C GLY A 201 -3.87 22.31 -17.48
N THR A 202 -2.84 23.01 -17.93
CA THR A 202 -2.59 23.21 -19.37
C THR A 202 -2.11 21.95 -20.08
N ALA A 203 -1.46 21.04 -19.36
CA ALA A 203 -0.97 19.75 -19.87
C ALA A 203 -1.89 18.57 -19.55
N ILE A 204 -3.13 18.80 -19.09
CA ILE A 204 -4.07 17.72 -18.78
C ILE A 204 -4.49 17.01 -20.06
N GLN A 205 -4.29 15.69 -20.07
CA GLN A 205 -4.84 14.82 -21.10
C GLN A 205 -6.28 14.46 -20.73
N THR A 206 -7.24 14.98 -21.49
CA THR A 206 -8.66 14.72 -21.26
C THR A 206 -9.05 13.34 -21.79
N PRO A 207 -9.88 12.59 -21.06
CA PRO A 207 -10.41 11.31 -21.53
C PRO A 207 -11.25 11.47 -22.80
N GLU A 208 -10.86 10.81 -23.87
CA GLU A 208 -11.53 10.91 -25.17
C GLU A 208 -12.75 9.99 -25.28
N HIS A 209 -12.71 8.84 -24.61
CA HIS A 209 -13.72 7.80 -24.69
C HIS A 209 -14.49 7.61 -23.39
N GLY A 210 -15.75 7.17 -23.48
CA GLY A 210 -16.59 6.95 -22.30
C GLY A 210 -16.02 5.94 -21.31
N TYR A 211 -15.32 4.90 -21.78
CA TYR A 211 -14.70 3.88 -20.92
C TYR A 211 -13.46 4.42 -20.14
N HIS A 212 -12.79 5.48 -20.64
CA HIS A 212 -11.75 6.15 -19.87
C HIS A 212 -12.31 6.74 -18.57
N TRP A 213 -13.47 7.40 -18.66
CA TRP A 213 -14.16 7.94 -17.48
C TRP A 213 -14.56 6.84 -16.51
N LEU A 214 -15.07 5.71 -17.05
CA LEU A 214 -15.41 4.55 -16.21
C LEU A 214 -14.18 4.02 -15.47
N ASN A 215 -13.05 3.86 -16.15
CA ASN A 215 -11.80 3.40 -15.54
C ASN A 215 -11.28 4.39 -14.48
N LEU A 216 -11.33 5.69 -14.75
CA LEU A 216 -10.89 6.74 -13.80
C LEU A 216 -11.77 6.77 -12.55
N VAL A 217 -13.10 6.67 -12.70
CA VAL A 217 -14.04 6.60 -11.58
C VAL A 217 -13.83 5.29 -10.79
N ALA A 218 -13.67 4.16 -11.48
CA ALA A 218 -13.42 2.87 -10.84
C ALA A 218 -12.07 2.88 -10.07
N LEU A 219 -11.03 3.51 -10.64
CA LEU A 219 -9.73 3.70 -10.01
C LEU A 219 -9.83 4.58 -8.74
N ALA A 220 -10.67 5.60 -8.76
CA ALA A 220 -10.92 6.44 -7.58
C ALA A 220 -11.76 5.72 -6.52
N LEU A 221 -12.73 4.90 -6.94
CA LEU A 221 -13.65 4.22 -6.04
C LEU A 221 -12.98 3.00 -5.37
N PHE A 222 -12.51 2.02 -6.17
CA PHE A 222 -12.03 0.73 -5.63
C PHE A 222 -10.65 0.85 -4.98
N PRO A 223 -9.55 1.15 -5.68
CA PRO A 223 -8.24 1.18 -5.05
C PRO A 223 -7.96 2.43 -4.20
N THR A 224 -8.84 3.44 -4.22
CA THR A 224 -8.62 4.64 -3.39
C THR A 224 -9.66 4.76 -2.28
N ALA A 225 -10.91 5.09 -2.59
CA ALA A 225 -11.91 5.38 -1.56
C ALA A 225 -12.22 4.14 -0.69
N ILE A 226 -12.54 2.99 -1.31
CA ILE A 226 -12.87 1.75 -0.61
C ILE A 226 -11.62 1.20 0.10
N SER A 227 -10.49 1.10 -0.61
CA SER A 227 -9.26 0.55 -0.05
C SER A 227 -8.81 1.35 1.18
N PHE A 228 -8.69 2.67 1.10
CA PHE A 228 -8.24 3.51 2.20
C PHE A 228 -9.19 3.48 3.40
N PHE A 229 -10.51 3.52 3.14
CA PHE A 229 -11.49 3.37 4.21
C PHE A 229 -11.36 2.02 4.91
N CYS A 230 -11.29 0.93 4.14
CA CYS A 230 -11.19 -0.42 4.67
C CYS A 230 -9.85 -0.66 5.39
N THR A 231 -8.73 -0.15 4.85
CA THR A 231 -7.41 -0.22 5.50
C THR A 231 -7.44 0.40 6.88
N THR A 232 -7.97 1.61 6.98
CA THR A 232 -7.99 2.31 8.26
C THR A 232 -8.94 1.68 9.25
N ALA A 233 -10.12 1.25 8.80
CA ALA A 233 -11.04 0.51 9.64
C ALA A 233 -10.44 -0.83 10.10
N ALA A 234 -9.67 -1.52 9.23
CA ALA A 234 -8.95 -2.74 9.62
C ALA A 234 -7.91 -2.44 10.71
N ILE A 235 -7.09 -1.40 10.54
CA ILE A 235 -6.09 -0.98 11.55
C ILE A 235 -6.76 -0.70 12.90
N GLN A 236 -7.91 -0.05 12.91
CA GLN A 236 -8.65 0.22 14.14
C GLN A 236 -9.18 -1.06 14.82
N HIS A 237 -9.54 -2.09 14.05
CA HIS A 237 -10.11 -3.33 14.59
C HIS A 237 -9.08 -4.39 14.97
N ILE A 238 -8.02 -4.54 14.18
CA ILE A 238 -7.03 -5.62 14.34
C ILE A 238 -5.60 -5.12 14.50
N GLY A 239 -5.37 -3.82 14.40
CA GLY A 239 -4.04 -3.20 14.50
C GLY A 239 -3.28 -3.17 13.18
N SER A 240 -2.15 -2.45 13.18
CA SER A 240 -1.34 -2.22 11.98
C SER A 240 -0.69 -3.50 11.47
N THR A 241 -0.18 -4.36 12.35
CA THR A 241 0.57 -5.56 11.97
C THR A 241 -0.28 -6.61 11.24
N PRO A 242 -1.45 -7.06 11.75
CA PRO A 242 -2.30 -7.97 11.00
C PRO A 242 -2.81 -7.36 9.69
N THR A 243 -3.08 -6.06 9.67
CA THR A 243 -3.48 -5.36 8.45
C THR A 243 -2.38 -5.38 7.39
N ALA A 244 -1.11 -5.17 7.80
CA ALA A 244 0.04 -5.24 6.90
C ALA A 244 0.28 -6.66 6.35
N ILE A 245 0.00 -7.73 7.13
CA ILE A 245 0.05 -9.12 6.63
C ILE A 245 -0.96 -9.32 5.50
N LEU A 246 -2.18 -8.80 5.68
CA LEU A 246 -3.21 -8.87 4.65
C LEU A 246 -2.84 -8.06 3.40
N GLY A 247 -1.94 -7.10 3.52
CA GLY A 247 -1.33 -6.36 2.41
C GLY A 247 -0.68 -7.26 1.36
N ALA A 248 -0.29 -8.50 1.69
CA ALA A 248 0.20 -9.48 0.72
C ALA A 248 -0.82 -9.85 -0.38
N LEU A 249 -2.11 -9.61 -0.15
CA LEU A 249 -3.13 -9.79 -1.17
C LEU A 249 -3.05 -8.73 -2.29
N GLU A 250 -2.42 -7.58 -2.05
CA GLU A 250 -2.25 -6.51 -3.02
C GLU A 250 -1.44 -6.96 -4.25
N PRO A 251 -0.16 -7.39 -4.09
CA PRO A 251 0.61 -7.86 -5.22
C PRO A 251 0.02 -9.14 -5.85
N LEU A 252 -0.59 -10.02 -5.04
CA LEU A 252 -1.25 -11.22 -5.59
C LEU A 252 -2.43 -10.86 -6.50
N THR A 253 -3.23 -9.86 -6.11
CA THR A 253 -4.35 -9.37 -6.93
C THR A 253 -3.84 -8.70 -8.20
N ALA A 254 -2.78 -7.86 -8.10
CA ALA A 254 -2.17 -7.21 -9.24
C ALA A 254 -1.60 -8.23 -10.25
N LEU A 255 -0.87 -9.25 -9.76
CA LEU A 255 -0.35 -10.35 -10.58
C LEU A 255 -1.46 -11.16 -11.25
N PHE A 256 -2.54 -11.44 -10.52
CA PHE A 256 -3.69 -12.15 -11.08
C PHE A 256 -4.31 -11.39 -12.26
N PHE A 257 -4.56 -10.09 -12.13
CA PHE A 257 -5.11 -9.28 -13.23
C PHE A 257 -4.10 -9.08 -14.36
N GLY A 258 -2.81 -8.92 -14.06
CA GLY A 258 -1.72 -8.89 -15.04
C GLY A 258 -1.74 -10.12 -15.93
N TRP A 259 -1.78 -11.30 -15.32
CA TRP A 259 -1.86 -12.57 -16.04
C TRP A 259 -3.19 -12.77 -16.77
N ALA A 260 -4.33 -12.58 -16.08
CA ALA A 260 -5.65 -12.95 -16.61
C ALA A 260 -6.14 -12.02 -17.74
N LEU A 261 -5.83 -10.71 -17.68
CA LEU A 261 -6.39 -9.71 -18.58
C LEU A 261 -5.36 -9.05 -19.49
N PHE A 262 -4.13 -8.91 -19.01
CA PHE A 262 -3.06 -8.24 -19.78
C PHE A 262 -2.09 -9.22 -20.42
N HIS A 263 -2.29 -10.55 -20.23
CA HIS A 263 -1.45 -11.61 -20.76
C HIS A 263 0.04 -11.49 -20.36
N GLU A 264 0.29 -10.84 -19.20
CA GLU A 264 1.63 -10.78 -18.61
C GLU A 264 2.10 -12.21 -18.30
N ARG A 265 3.25 -12.60 -18.85
CA ARG A 265 3.85 -13.91 -18.58
C ARG A 265 5.05 -13.73 -17.68
N LEU A 266 4.98 -14.33 -16.51
CA LEU A 266 6.12 -14.38 -15.61
C LEU A 266 6.96 -15.62 -15.88
N THR A 267 8.25 -15.44 -15.99
CA THR A 267 9.22 -16.55 -16.05
C THR A 267 9.27 -17.29 -14.69
N LEU A 268 9.77 -18.52 -14.70
CA LEU A 268 9.93 -19.30 -13.45
C LEU A 268 10.83 -18.56 -12.44
N ARG A 269 11.81 -17.81 -12.93
CA ARG A 269 12.72 -17.00 -12.12
C ARG A 269 11.99 -15.83 -11.46
N GLU A 270 11.16 -15.09 -12.20
CA GLU A 270 10.33 -13.99 -11.67
C GLU A 270 9.34 -14.51 -10.63
N TRP A 271 8.68 -15.66 -10.89
CA TRP A 271 7.83 -16.32 -9.90
C TRP A 271 8.58 -16.64 -8.61
N SER A 272 9.83 -17.15 -8.72
CA SER A 272 10.65 -17.43 -7.53
C SER A 272 11.00 -16.15 -6.77
N GLY A 273 11.32 -15.06 -7.45
CA GLY A 273 11.55 -13.74 -6.86
C GLY A 273 10.32 -13.20 -6.11
N VAL A 274 9.13 -13.27 -6.74
CA VAL A 274 7.85 -12.88 -6.13
C VAL A 274 7.59 -13.68 -4.85
N VAL A 275 7.72 -15.01 -4.90
CA VAL A 275 7.49 -15.88 -3.75
C VAL A 275 8.46 -15.55 -2.61
N ILE A 276 9.74 -15.34 -2.91
CA ILE A 276 10.75 -14.98 -1.89
C ILE A 276 10.41 -13.64 -1.24
N ILE A 277 10.02 -12.60 -2.01
CA ILE A 277 9.63 -11.30 -1.47
C ILE A 277 8.42 -11.45 -0.56
N LEU A 278 7.35 -12.11 -1.03
CA LEU A 278 6.13 -12.30 -0.25
C LEU A 278 6.37 -13.06 1.04
N LEU A 279 7.16 -14.15 0.99
CA LEU A 279 7.54 -14.91 2.18
C LEU A 279 8.38 -14.08 3.14
N SER A 280 9.38 -13.34 2.65
CA SER A 280 10.26 -12.50 3.46
C SER A 280 9.46 -11.45 4.22
N VAL A 281 8.57 -10.73 3.54
CA VAL A 281 7.73 -9.69 4.15
C VAL A 281 6.76 -10.31 5.15
N THR A 282 6.10 -11.41 4.79
CA THR A 282 5.17 -12.11 5.69
C THR A 282 5.86 -12.60 6.96
N LEU A 283 7.09 -13.13 6.84
CA LEU A 283 7.89 -13.57 8.01
C LEU A 283 8.30 -12.40 8.90
N VAL A 284 8.66 -11.23 8.36
CA VAL A 284 8.95 -10.02 9.17
C VAL A 284 7.74 -9.64 10.00
N ILE A 285 6.56 -9.62 9.38
CA ILE A 285 5.32 -9.19 10.02
C ILE A 285 4.90 -10.25 11.06
N ALA A 286 4.89 -11.54 10.67
CA ALA A 286 4.52 -12.65 11.55
C ALA A 286 5.51 -12.82 12.73
N GLY A 287 6.82 -12.63 12.50
CA GLY A 287 7.84 -12.72 13.53
C GLY A 287 7.68 -11.71 14.67
N ARG A 288 7.10 -10.54 14.40
CA ARG A 288 6.75 -9.56 15.44
C ARG A 288 5.55 -9.99 16.30
N GLU A 289 4.60 -10.72 15.73
CA GLU A 289 3.40 -11.22 16.42
C GLU A 289 3.62 -12.58 17.10
N LEU A 290 4.56 -13.39 16.60
CA LEU A 290 4.78 -14.77 17.08
C LEU A 290 5.03 -14.84 18.60
N PRO A 291 5.88 -13.99 19.23
CA PRO A 291 6.08 -13.99 20.67
C PRO A 291 4.80 -13.70 21.45
N THR A 292 3.99 -12.79 20.95
CA THR A 292 2.71 -12.39 21.56
C THR A 292 1.67 -13.51 21.43
N LEU A 293 1.65 -14.17 20.28
CA LEU A 293 0.76 -15.32 20.02
C LEU A 293 1.17 -16.53 20.90
N LEU A 294 2.45 -16.83 20.98
CA LEU A 294 2.98 -17.90 21.83
C LEU A 294 2.71 -17.65 23.32
N MET A 295 2.85 -16.39 23.78
CA MET A 295 2.49 -16.04 25.16
C MET A 295 0.99 -16.20 25.41
N ARG A 296 0.13 -15.87 24.45
CA ARG A 296 -1.32 -16.07 24.55
C ARG A 296 -1.68 -17.55 24.54
N LEU A 297 -1.06 -18.36 23.68
CA LEU A 297 -1.24 -19.81 23.64
C LEU A 297 -0.77 -20.45 24.95
N ARG A 298 0.38 -20.04 25.47
CA ARG A 298 0.91 -20.54 26.77
C ARG A 298 0.00 -20.15 27.95
N LYS A 299 -0.71 -19.02 27.88
CA LYS A 299 -1.73 -18.66 28.88
C LYS A 299 -3.03 -19.45 28.73
N MET A 300 -3.38 -19.90 27.53
CA MET A 300 -4.56 -20.73 27.28
C MET A 300 -4.32 -22.21 27.63
N PHE A 301 -3.08 -22.67 27.59
CA PHE A 301 -2.67 -24.00 28.03
C PHE A 301 -1.68 -23.88 29.21
N PRO A 302 -2.17 -23.54 30.43
CA PRO A 302 -1.31 -23.59 31.59
C PRO A 302 -0.81 -25.04 31.72
N SER A 303 0.51 -25.23 31.64
CA SER A 303 1.11 -26.55 31.84
C SER A 303 0.54 -27.14 33.13
N ILE A 304 -0.04 -28.33 33.04
CA ILE A 304 -0.39 -29.15 34.19
C ILE A 304 0.93 -29.34 34.94
N ARG A 305 1.11 -28.59 36.02
CA ARG A 305 2.24 -28.74 36.93
C ARG A 305 2.06 -30.10 37.54
N GLN A 306 2.94 -31.01 37.23
CA GLN A 306 3.08 -32.28 37.95
C GLN A 306 3.06 -32.03 39.46
N THR A 307 1.94 -32.37 40.07
CA THR A 307 1.85 -32.67 41.50
C THR A 307 2.50 -34.02 41.70
N ASP A 308 3.82 -34.04 41.81
CA ASP A 308 4.56 -35.17 42.37
C ASP A 308 5.80 -34.62 43.05
N LYS A 309 5.66 -34.49 44.37
CA LYS A 309 6.68 -34.76 45.40
C LYS A 309 6.16 -34.32 46.76
N LYS A 310 5.46 -35.25 47.43
CA LYS A 310 5.53 -35.44 48.88
C LYS A 310 5.07 -36.86 49.18
N SER A 311 5.99 -37.73 49.34
CA SER A 311 5.96 -38.85 50.23
C SER A 311 7.33 -38.95 50.86
#